data_60530ba4658da607ac32f08a412df7ac
#
_entry.id   60530ba4658da607ac32f08a412df7ac
#
_cell.length_a   1.000
_cell.length_b   1.000
_cell.length_c   1.000
_cell.angle_alpha   90.00
_cell.angle_beta   90.00
_cell.angle_gamma   90.00
#
_symmetry.space_group_name_H-M   'P 1'
#
loop_
_entity.id
_entity.type
_entity.pdbx_description
1 polymer ?
#
loop_
_entity_poly.entity_id
_entity_poly.type
_entity_poly.pdbx_seq_one_letter_code
_entity_poly.pdbx_strand_id
1 'polypeptide(L)'
;MKFFKTLLFIILFPMFSAGQEKAYLPGEKVNYSINYGVVQGGIATLEIVADTFKGKEVWHSVLLGKTTGMADAIFKVKDIYESYIEPESELPVLSIRNIREGRYTKYNEVIFDHYSRSDSAILTSDLTGVHITQKGIHDILSCFYYLRNHHLQDYDGLKKGDMITIMTWFTDELYPIRLRYLGTFEIKTKVGRMKCLKFNPVTEVGRLFKTEDDVTFWFTADKNFLPVRIRFEIFVGAFVAEIVGYEGLKYPLELKKKDTNQ
;
A
#
# COMPACT_ATOMS: atom_id res chain seq x y z
N MET A 1 -69.51 20.82 13.12
CA MET A 1 -68.41 19.84 13.28
C MET A 1 -67.42 20.08 12.18
N LYS A 2 -66.31 20.78 12.46
CA LYS A 2 -65.24 21.09 11.47
C LYS A 2 -64.13 20.06 11.65
N PHE A 3 -63.92 19.22 10.64
CA PHE A 3 -62.77 18.31 10.61
C PHE A 3 -61.52 19.06 10.19
N PHE A 4 -60.55 19.15 11.09
CA PHE A 4 -59.19 19.66 10.82
C PHE A 4 -58.38 18.48 10.25
N LYS A 5 -58.02 18.51 8.95
CA LYS A 5 -57.09 17.60 8.35
C LYS A 5 -55.68 18.08 8.59
N THR A 6 -54.97 17.46 9.53
CA THR A 6 -53.55 17.71 9.76
C THR A 6 -52.76 16.98 8.66
N LEU A 7 -52.16 17.75 7.76
CA LEU A 7 -51.26 17.24 6.69
C LEU A 7 -49.88 17.04 7.31
N LEU A 8 -49.50 15.78 7.54
CA LEU A 8 -48.16 15.41 8.03
C LEU A 8 -47.18 15.49 6.85
N PHE A 9 -46.34 16.52 6.83
CA PHE A 9 -45.26 16.67 5.84
C PHE A 9 -44.06 15.84 6.31
N ILE A 10 -43.88 14.64 5.73
CA ILE A 10 -42.69 13.79 5.93
C ILE A 10 -41.57 14.43 5.10
N ILE A 11 -40.65 15.16 5.77
CA ILE A 11 -39.42 15.62 5.15
C ILE A 11 -38.50 14.41 5.02
N LEU A 12 -38.39 13.84 3.82
CA LEU A 12 -37.32 12.90 3.47
C LEU A 12 -36.01 13.69 3.40
N PHE A 13 -35.22 13.62 4.46
CA PHE A 13 -33.82 13.99 4.37
C PHE A 13 -33.10 12.95 3.52
N PRO A 14 -32.44 13.34 2.41
CA PRO A 14 -31.55 12.41 1.73
C PRO A 14 -30.43 12.08 2.72
N MET A 15 -30.37 10.83 3.18
CA MET A 15 -29.16 10.29 3.82
C MET A 15 -28.07 10.28 2.76
N PHE A 16 -27.25 11.36 2.71
CA PHE A 16 -25.95 11.28 2.08
C PHE A 16 -25.15 10.25 2.86
N SER A 17 -25.03 9.05 2.33
CA SER A 17 -24.01 8.13 2.75
C SER A 17 -22.68 8.81 2.45
N ALA A 18 -22.06 9.37 3.48
CA ALA A 18 -20.68 9.85 3.37
C ALA A 18 -19.82 8.59 3.11
N GLY A 19 -19.51 8.34 1.84
CA GLY A 19 -18.52 7.33 1.49
C GLY A 19 -17.24 7.62 2.27
N GLN A 20 -16.58 6.57 2.74
CA GLN A 20 -15.33 6.71 3.49
C GLN A 20 -14.34 7.56 2.68
N GLU A 21 -13.82 8.61 3.30
CA GLU A 21 -12.92 9.55 2.62
C GLU A 21 -11.58 8.88 2.35
N LYS A 22 -11.25 8.66 1.06
CA LYS A 22 -10.00 8.00 0.68
C LYS A 22 -8.77 8.84 1.05
N ALA A 23 -7.70 8.19 1.47
CA ALA A 23 -6.43 8.83 1.83
C ALA A 23 -5.61 9.29 0.60
N TYR A 24 -5.97 8.83 -0.61
CA TYR A 24 -5.25 9.10 -1.86
C TYR A 24 -6.21 9.29 -3.03
N LEU A 25 -5.68 9.80 -4.13
CA LEU A 25 -6.35 9.90 -5.43
C LEU A 25 -5.36 9.56 -6.55
N PRO A 26 -5.84 9.23 -7.77
CA PRO A 26 -4.99 9.17 -8.96
C PRO A 26 -4.21 10.47 -9.16
N GLY A 27 -2.93 10.34 -9.50
CA GLY A 27 -1.95 11.43 -9.56
C GLY A 27 -0.97 11.45 -8.39
N GLU A 28 -1.21 10.65 -7.32
CA GLU A 28 -0.23 10.49 -6.25
C GLU A 28 1.02 9.77 -6.76
N LYS A 29 2.18 10.36 -6.49
CA LYS A 29 3.48 9.80 -6.81
C LYS A 29 4.47 10.04 -5.67
N VAL A 30 5.19 8.99 -5.27
CA VAL A 30 6.17 9.03 -4.20
C VAL A 30 7.49 8.47 -4.70
N ASN A 31 8.56 9.21 -4.46
CA ASN A 31 9.92 8.84 -4.84
C ASN A 31 10.73 8.46 -3.60
N TYR A 32 11.49 7.38 -3.70
CA TYR A 32 12.31 6.84 -2.62
C TYR A 32 13.78 6.72 -3.05
N SER A 33 14.70 6.95 -2.10
CA SER A 33 16.08 6.46 -2.20
C SER A 33 16.20 5.16 -1.42
N ILE A 34 16.90 4.18 -2.00
CA ILE A 34 17.21 2.90 -1.35
C ILE A 34 18.69 2.95 -0.98
N ASN A 35 18.99 2.87 0.32
CA ASN A 35 20.33 3.05 0.84
C ASN A 35 20.75 1.83 1.66
N TYR A 36 22.02 1.49 1.59
CA TYR A 36 22.72 0.61 2.53
C TYR A 36 23.70 1.45 3.34
N GLY A 37 23.41 1.65 4.61
CA GLY A 37 24.11 2.62 5.44
C GLY A 37 24.01 4.03 4.82
N VAL A 38 25.19 4.61 4.46
CA VAL A 38 25.27 5.93 3.83
C VAL A 38 25.33 5.89 2.29
N VAL A 39 25.42 4.70 1.71
CA VAL A 39 25.57 4.51 0.26
C VAL A 39 24.20 4.32 -0.39
N GLN A 40 23.88 5.17 -1.37
CA GLN A 40 22.69 4.97 -2.19
C GLN A 40 22.96 3.85 -3.20
N GLY A 41 22.19 2.76 -3.10
CA GLY A 41 22.26 1.62 -4.01
C GLY A 41 21.14 1.58 -5.04
N GLY A 42 20.05 2.32 -4.80
CA GLY A 42 18.89 2.28 -5.68
C GLY A 42 17.91 3.41 -5.47
N ILE A 43 16.86 3.37 -6.27
CA ILE A 43 15.69 4.25 -6.16
C ILE A 43 14.42 3.41 -6.33
N ALA A 44 13.31 3.89 -5.79
CA ALA A 44 11.99 3.38 -6.11
C ALA A 44 11.00 4.52 -6.35
N THR A 45 9.96 4.24 -7.14
CA THR A 45 8.83 5.13 -7.36
C THR A 45 7.55 4.34 -7.19
N LEU A 46 6.64 4.84 -6.38
CA LEU A 46 5.27 4.35 -6.25
C LEU A 46 4.35 5.42 -6.78
N GLU A 47 3.54 5.09 -7.78
CA GLU A 47 2.56 6.01 -8.36
C GLU A 47 1.22 5.33 -8.59
N ILE A 48 0.15 6.12 -8.63
CA ILE A 48 -1.18 5.67 -8.99
C ILE A 48 -1.82 6.69 -9.93
N VAL A 49 -2.35 6.21 -11.04
CA VAL A 49 -2.98 7.03 -12.10
C VAL A 49 -4.36 6.47 -12.45
N ALA A 50 -5.23 7.32 -13.00
CA ALA A 50 -6.47 6.85 -13.60
C ALA A 50 -6.17 6.16 -14.93
N ASP A 51 -6.80 5.01 -15.17
CA ASP A 51 -6.62 4.19 -16.36
C ASP A 51 -7.91 3.43 -16.68
N THR A 52 -7.88 2.61 -17.73
CA THR A 52 -9.01 1.80 -18.17
C THR A 52 -8.57 0.37 -18.41
N PHE A 53 -9.24 -0.59 -17.78
CA PHE A 53 -9.04 -2.01 -18.02
C PHE A 53 -10.33 -2.67 -18.51
N LYS A 54 -10.29 -3.31 -19.69
CA LYS A 54 -11.45 -3.93 -20.35
C LYS A 54 -12.68 -3.00 -20.43
N GLY A 55 -12.44 -1.69 -20.70
CA GLY A 55 -13.49 -0.68 -20.87
C GLY A 55 -14.10 -0.16 -19.56
N LYS A 56 -13.56 -0.53 -18.41
CA LYS A 56 -13.96 -0.02 -17.09
C LYS A 56 -12.87 0.88 -16.53
N GLU A 57 -13.26 1.93 -15.83
CA GLU A 57 -12.33 2.77 -15.07
C GLU A 57 -11.65 1.95 -13.99
N VAL A 58 -10.33 2.12 -13.88
CA VAL A 58 -9.49 1.55 -12.83
C VAL A 58 -8.46 2.57 -12.37
N TRP A 59 -7.88 2.36 -11.21
CA TRP A 59 -6.70 3.05 -10.75
C TRP A 59 -5.50 2.14 -10.91
N HIS A 60 -4.58 2.53 -11.77
CA HIS A 60 -3.36 1.78 -12.07
C HIS A 60 -2.23 2.24 -11.16
N SER A 61 -1.84 1.39 -10.23
CA SER A 61 -0.69 1.61 -9.35
C SER A 61 0.54 0.89 -9.89
N VAL A 62 1.68 1.58 -9.87
CA VAL A 62 2.97 1.05 -10.31
C VAL A 62 4.03 1.31 -9.24
N LEU A 63 4.67 0.25 -8.77
CA LEU A 63 5.90 0.31 -7.97
C LEU A 63 7.07 -0.13 -8.84
N LEU A 64 7.95 0.80 -9.15
CA LEU A 64 9.23 0.55 -9.84
C LEU A 64 10.37 0.64 -8.82
N GLY A 65 11.13 -0.42 -8.66
CA GLY A 65 12.40 -0.44 -7.93
C GLY A 65 13.57 -0.72 -8.87
N LYS A 66 14.68 0.00 -8.73
CA LYS A 66 15.89 -0.29 -9.51
C LYS A 66 17.16 0.11 -8.78
N THR A 67 18.24 -0.63 -9.05
CA THR A 67 19.60 -0.23 -8.65
C THR A 67 20.08 0.96 -9.45
N THR A 68 21.05 1.70 -8.89
CA THR A 68 21.67 2.88 -9.51
C THR A 68 23.18 2.92 -9.21
N GLY A 69 23.91 3.66 -10.05
CA GLY A 69 25.32 3.91 -9.84
C GLY A 69 26.17 2.64 -9.74
N MET A 70 27.01 2.54 -8.73
CA MET A 70 27.93 1.42 -8.53
C MET A 70 27.18 0.11 -8.22
N ALA A 71 26.05 0.17 -7.51
CA ALA A 71 25.24 -1.01 -7.24
C ALA A 71 24.67 -1.62 -8.52
N ASP A 72 24.24 -0.78 -9.48
CA ASP A 72 23.74 -1.24 -10.79
C ASP A 72 24.84 -1.92 -11.63
N ALA A 73 26.09 -1.45 -11.50
CA ALA A 73 27.22 -2.08 -12.19
C ALA A 73 27.62 -3.43 -11.58
N ILE A 74 27.39 -3.65 -10.29
CA ILE A 74 27.70 -4.92 -9.59
C ILE A 74 26.56 -5.91 -9.73
N PHE A 75 25.34 -5.48 -9.47
CA PHE A 75 24.15 -6.33 -9.51
C PHE A 75 22.92 -5.50 -9.94
N LYS A 76 22.56 -5.66 -11.20
CA LYS A 76 21.46 -4.91 -11.81
C LYS A 76 20.12 -5.45 -11.36
N VAL A 77 19.30 -4.59 -10.76
CA VAL A 77 17.90 -4.87 -10.40
C VAL A 77 16.98 -3.88 -11.10
N LYS A 78 15.89 -4.39 -11.64
CA LYS A 78 14.76 -3.60 -12.13
C LYS A 78 13.48 -4.39 -11.95
N ASP A 79 12.77 -4.10 -10.87
CA ASP A 79 11.52 -4.77 -10.53
C ASP A 79 10.35 -3.82 -10.69
N ILE A 80 9.30 -4.31 -11.33
CA ILE A 80 8.06 -3.59 -11.55
C ILE A 80 6.92 -4.44 -11.01
N TYR A 81 6.13 -3.83 -10.13
CA TYR A 81 4.85 -4.36 -9.66
C TYR A 81 3.76 -3.42 -10.13
N GLU A 82 2.69 -3.98 -10.67
CA GLU A 82 1.54 -3.21 -11.14
C GLU A 82 0.25 -3.80 -10.56
N SER A 83 -0.68 -2.94 -10.21
CA SER A 83 -2.02 -3.30 -9.76
C SER A 83 -3.05 -2.39 -10.40
N TYR A 84 -4.05 -2.99 -11.03
CA TYR A 84 -5.20 -2.30 -11.58
C TYR A 84 -6.36 -2.49 -10.60
N ILE A 85 -6.74 -1.42 -9.94
CA ILE A 85 -7.63 -1.40 -8.78
C ILE A 85 -8.96 -0.80 -9.17
N GLU A 86 -10.06 -1.48 -8.89
CA GLU A 86 -11.40 -0.93 -9.09
C GLU A 86 -11.66 0.20 -8.07
N PRO A 87 -12.04 1.43 -8.50
CA PRO A 87 -12.12 2.58 -7.61
C PRO A 87 -13.10 2.41 -6.43
N GLU A 88 -14.22 1.75 -6.64
CA GLU A 88 -15.27 1.63 -5.62
C GLU A 88 -14.98 0.55 -4.58
N SER A 89 -14.63 -0.65 -5.03
CA SER A 89 -14.36 -1.80 -4.16
C SER A 89 -12.95 -1.81 -3.58
N GLU A 90 -12.01 -1.07 -4.21
CA GLU A 90 -10.57 -1.08 -3.93
C GLU A 90 -9.90 -2.45 -4.14
N LEU A 91 -10.63 -3.38 -4.80
CA LEU A 91 -10.11 -4.70 -5.12
C LEU A 91 -9.33 -4.68 -6.44
N PRO A 92 -8.24 -5.45 -6.55
CA PRO A 92 -7.51 -5.56 -7.81
C PRO A 92 -8.34 -6.35 -8.85
N VAL A 93 -8.25 -5.94 -10.11
CA VAL A 93 -8.78 -6.69 -11.26
C VAL A 93 -7.67 -7.35 -12.06
N LEU A 94 -6.43 -6.81 -11.94
CA LEU A 94 -5.23 -7.35 -12.57
C LEU A 94 -4.02 -6.97 -11.72
N SER A 95 -3.10 -7.90 -11.53
CA SER A 95 -1.75 -7.62 -11.01
C SER A 95 -0.68 -8.15 -11.94
N ILE A 96 0.43 -7.42 -12.07
CA ILE A 96 1.58 -7.79 -12.89
C ILE A 96 2.84 -7.69 -12.04
N ARG A 97 3.71 -8.71 -12.16
CA ARG A 97 5.06 -8.72 -11.59
C ARG A 97 6.08 -8.95 -12.69
N ASN A 98 6.97 -7.99 -12.88
CA ASN A 98 8.06 -8.08 -13.84
C ASN A 98 9.39 -7.86 -13.10
N ILE A 99 10.02 -8.95 -12.71
CA ILE A 99 11.20 -9.00 -11.87
C ILE A 99 12.44 -9.25 -12.73
N ARG A 100 13.48 -8.46 -12.54
CA ARG A 100 14.77 -8.59 -13.21
C ARG A 100 15.90 -8.32 -12.22
N GLU A 101 16.49 -9.39 -11.69
CA GLU A 101 17.54 -9.36 -10.67
C GLU A 101 18.77 -10.12 -11.18
N GLY A 102 19.75 -9.38 -11.72
CA GLY A 102 20.90 -9.96 -12.37
C GLY A 102 20.50 -10.84 -13.56
N ARG A 103 20.69 -12.16 -13.42
CA ARG A 103 20.27 -13.17 -14.44
C ARG A 103 18.88 -13.74 -14.18
N TYR A 104 18.32 -13.49 -13.01
CA TYR A 104 16.98 -13.96 -12.67
C TYR A 104 15.94 -13.04 -13.29
N THR A 105 14.96 -13.64 -13.97
CA THR A 105 13.80 -12.93 -14.51
C THR A 105 12.54 -13.71 -14.18
N LYS A 106 11.49 -13.01 -13.78
CA LYS A 106 10.17 -13.58 -13.59
C LYS A 106 9.11 -12.58 -14.07
N TYR A 107 8.22 -13.05 -14.93
CA TYR A 107 6.99 -12.34 -15.27
C TYR A 107 5.82 -13.17 -14.75
N ASN A 108 4.84 -12.52 -14.18
CA ASN A 108 3.61 -13.16 -13.71
C ASN A 108 2.47 -12.15 -13.79
N GLU A 109 1.38 -12.56 -14.39
CA GLU A 109 0.15 -11.82 -14.52
C GLU A 109 -0.98 -12.61 -13.87
N VAL A 110 -1.78 -11.94 -13.02
CA VAL A 110 -2.94 -12.55 -12.35
C VAL A 110 -4.15 -11.66 -12.55
N ILE A 111 -5.20 -12.23 -13.17
CA ILE A 111 -6.52 -11.60 -13.31
C ILE A 111 -7.37 -12.03 -12.12
N PHE A 112 -8.07 -11.06 -11.51
CA PHE A 112 -8.95 -11.27 -10.36
C PHE A 112 -10.41 -11.09 -10.77
N ASP A 113 -11.23 -12.10 -10.55
CA ASP A 113 -12.69 -12.04 -10.70
C ASP A 113 -13.35 -12.20 -9.33
N HIS A 114 -13.83 -11.09 -8.79
CA HIS A 114 -14.48 -11.04 -7.48
C HIS A 114 -16.01 -11.23 -7.55
N TYR A 115 -16.59 -11.30 -8.76
CA TYR A 115 -18.03 -11.13 -8.95
C TYR A 115 -18.74 -12.33 -9.55
N SER A 116 -18.09 -13.16 -10.36
CA SER A 116 -18.71 -14.32 -11.02
C SER A 116 -19.22 -15.39 -10.04
N ARG A 117 -18.71 -15.42 -8.81
CA ARG A 117 -19.19 -16.29 -7.73
C ARG A 117 -19.66 -15.47 -6.55
N SER A 118 -20.70 -15.95 -5.87
CA SER A 118 -21.23 -15.28 -4.67
C SER A 118 -20.39 -15.51 -3.42
N ASP A 119 -19.71 -16.65 -3.32
CA ASP A 119 -18.99 -17.17 -2.14
C ASP A 119 -17.47 -17.05 -2.21
N SER A 120 -16.89 -16.84 -3.39
CA SER A 120 -15.47 -16.93 -3.63
C SER A 120 -15.01 -15.97 -4.73
N ALA A 121 -13.70 -15.76 -4.86
CA ALA A 121 -13.06 -15.10 -5.99
C ALA A 121 -12.39 -16.14 -6.88
N ILE A 122 -12.33 -15.88 -8.20
CA ILE A 122 -11.61 -16.68 -9.17
C ILE A 122 -10.39 -15.88 -9.61
N LEU A 123 -9.20 -16.46 -9.46
CA LEU A 123 -7.95 -15.88 -9.92
C LEU A 123 -7.43 -16.71 -11.09
N THR A 124 -6.93 -16.02 -12.12
CA THR A 124 -6.30 -16.68 -13.27
C THR A 124 -4.87 -16.17 -13.40
N SER A 125 -3.92 -17.02 -13.05
CA SER A 125 -2.49 -16.76 -13.21
C SER A 125 -2.01 -17.30 -14.56
N ASP A 126 -1.16 -16.54 -15.25
CA ASP A 126 -0.51 -16.96 -16.48
C ASP A 126 0.51 -18.10 -16.24
N LEU A 127 0.99 -18.26 -15.01
CA LEU A 127 1.96 -19.29 -14.64
C LEU A 127 1.32 -20.57 -14.09
N THR A 128 0.26 -20.46 -13.30
CA THR A 128 -0.27 -21.59 -12.51
C THR A 128 -1.73 -21.90 -12.80
N GLY A 129 -2.39 -21.14 -13.70
CA GLY A 129 -3.76 -21.38 -14.14
C GLY A 129 -4.81 -20.80 -13.19
N VAL A 130 -5.93 -21.49 -13.05
CA VAL A 130 -7.11 -21.00 -12.32
C VAL A 130 -7.08 -21.44 -10.86
N HIS A 131 -7.34 -20.49 -9.96
CA HIS A 131 -7.43 -20.69 -8.52
C HIS A 131 -8.76 -20.14 -8.00
N ILE A 132 -9.34 -20.83 -7.02
CA ILE A 132 -10.51 -20.36 -6.29
C ILE A 132 -10.08 -20.01 -4.87
N THR A 133 -10.38 -18.80 -4.43
CA THR A 133 -9.99 -18.31 -3.10
C THR A 133 -11.13 -17.52 -2.46
N GLN A 134 -10.91 -17.02 -1.24
CA GLN A 134 -11.88 -16.18 -0.55
C GLN A 134 -12.13 -14.86 -1.27
N LYS A 135 -13.30 -14.27 -1.06
CA LYS A 135 -13.59 -12.91 -1.53
C LYS A 135 -12.73 -11.86 -0.83
N GLY A 136 -12.61 -10.69 -1.46
CA GLY A 136 -11.86 -9.57 -0.88
C GLY A 136 -10.35 -9.80 -0.85
N ILE A 137 -9.84 -10.67 -1.72
CA ILE A 137 -8.40 -10.92 -1.84
C ILE A 137 -7.71 -9.76 -2.56
N HIS A 138 -6.63 -9.27 -2.00
CA HIS A 138 -5.81 -8.21 -2.57
C HIS A 138 -4.55 -8.76 -3.26
N ASP A 139 -3.93 -7.96 -4.11
CA ASP A 139 -2.52 -8.13 -4.47
C ASP A 139 -1.62 -7.32 -3.52
N ILE A 140 -0.30 -7.37 -3.76
CA ILE A 140 0.69 -6.73 -2.87
C ILE A 140 0.58 -5.19 -2.88
N LEU A 141 0.16 -4.54 -3.99
CA LEU A 141 0.03 -3.09 -4.04
C LEU A 141 -1.34 -2.64 -3.57
N SER A 142 -2.42 -3.27 -4.03
CA SER A 142 -3.77 -2.91 -3.60
C SER A 142 -3.95 -3.05 -2.09
N CYS A 143 -3.26 -4.01 -1.44
CA CYS A 143 -3.31 -4.16 0.01
C CYS A 143 -2.74 -2.94 0.76
N PHE A 144 -1.71 -2.24 0.23
CA PHE A 144 -1.19 -1.00 0.83
C PHE A 144 -2.18 0.15 0.75
N TYR A 145 -2.89 0.28 -0.37
CA TYR A 145 -3.93 1.29 -0.55
C TYR A 145 -5.15 1.00 0.32
N TYR A 146 -5.56 -0.27 0.40
CA TYR A 146 -6.62 -0.72 1.29
C TYR A 146 -6.27 -0.48 2.77
N LEU A 147 -5.05 -0.78 3.18
CA LEU A 147 -4.54 -0.48 4.53
C LEU A 147 -4.73 1.00 4.89
N ARG A 148 -4.35 1.91 3.98
CA ARG A 148 -4.43 3.37 4.18
C ARG A 148 -5.87 3.85 4.36
N ASN A 149 -6.81 3.28 3.65
CA ASN A 149 -8.21 3.69 3.68
C ASN A 149 -9.03 3.03 4.80
N HIS A 150 -8.73 1.78 5.16
CA HIS A 150 -9.62 0.99 6.02
C HIS A 150 -9.06 0.70 7.41
N HIS A 151 -7.74 0.75 7.60
CA HIS A 151 -7.13 0.37 8.87
C HIS A 151 -6.38 1.50 9.55
N LEU A 152 -5.78 2.42 8.78
CA LEU A 152 -4.98 3.50 9.38
C LEU A 152 -5.82 4.72 9.75
N GLN A 153 -7.03 4.89 9.22
CA GLN A 153 -7.87 6.06 9.51
C GLN A 153 -8.27 6.14 11.00
N ASP A 154 -8.44 5.01 11.65
CA ASP A 154 -8.79 4.91 13.07
C ASP A 154 -7.58 4.54 13.95
N TYR A 155 -6.37 4.96 13.56
CA TYR A 155 -5.14 4.58 14.25
C TYR A 155 -5.07 5.02 15.71
N ASP A 156 -5.83 6.04 16.13
CA ASP A 156 -5.90 6.47 17.52
C ASP A 156 -6.49 5.39 18.45
N GLY A 157 -7.28 4.46 17.89
CA GLY A 157 -7.79 3.27 18.59
C GLY A 157 -6.78 2.14 18.71
N LEU A 158 -5.70 2.13 17.92
CA LEU A 158 -4.71 1.06 17.90
C LEU A 158 -3.83 1.10 19.15
N LYS A 159 -3.64 -0.07 19.75
CA LYS A 159 -2.72 -0.28 20.87
C LYS A 159 -1.46 -0.98 20.38
N LYS A 160 -0.33 -0.67 21.01
CA LYS A 160 0.93 -1.38 20.72
C LYS A 160 0.75 -2.89 20.86
N GLY A 161 1.07 -3.63 19.81
CA GLY A 161 0.90 -5.08 19.72
C GLY A 161 -0.31 -5.51 18.90
N ASP A 162 -1.26 -4.61 18.60
CA ASP A 162 -2.41 -4.93 17.75
C ASP A 162 -1.97 -5.38 16.38
N MET A 163 -2.73 -6.32 15.81
CA MET A 163 -2.44 -6.95 14.52
C MET A 163 -3.48 -6.56 13.49
N ILE A 164 -3.01 -6.05 12.36
CA ILE A 164 -3.80 -5.86 11.13
C ILE A 164 -3.47 -7.02 10.20
N THR A 165 -4.49 -7.70 9.67
CA THR A 165 -4.30 -8.79 8.70
C THR A 165 -5.08 -8.47 7.43
N ILE A 166 -4.40 -8.49 6.28
CA ILE A 166 -5.00 -8.32 4.97
C ILE A 166 -4.65 -9.55 4.14
N MET A 167 -5.67 -10.19 3.58
CA MET A 167 -5.47 -11.37 2.74
C MET A 167 -5.02 -10.95 1.35
N THR A 168 -3.90 -11.49 0.92
CA THR A 168 -3.34 -11.21 -0.41
C THR A 168 -3.07 -12.48 -1.20
N TRP A 169 -3.01 -12.33 -2.51
CA TRP A 169 -2.49 -13.30 -3.45
C TRP A 169 -1.11 -12.85 -3.89
N PHE A 170 -0.09 -13.62 -3.56
CA PHE A 170 1.28 -13.29 -3.87
C PHE A 170 2.08 -14.55 -4.20
N THR A 171 2.89 -14.52 -5.26
CA THR A 171 3.65 -15.69 -5.75
C THR A 171 2.78 -16.92 -6.05
N ASP A 172 1.56 -16.70 -6.55
CA ASP A 172 0.55 -17.70 -6.88
C ASP A 172 0.09 -18.54 -5.68
N GLU A 173 0.09 -17.93 -4.50
CA GLU A 173 -0.42 -18.52 -3.27
C GLU A 173 -1.17 -17.50 -2.41
N LEU A 174 -2.04 -17.99 -1.53
CA LEU A 174 -2.69 -17.18 -0.51
C LEU A 174 -1.65 -16.76 0.53
N TYR A 175 -1.41 -15.46 0.64
CA TYR A 175 -0.40 -14.90 1.51
C TYR A 175 -0.99 -13.81 2.42
N PRO A 176 -1.27 -14.09 3.71
CA PRO A 176 -1.76 -13.08 4.62
C PRO A 176 -0.65 -12.10 5.01
N ILE A 177 -0.83 -10.82 4.67
CA ILE A 177 0.03 -9.76 5.21
C ILE A 177 -0.46 -9.41 6.59
N ARG A 178 0.38 -9.62 7.60
CA ARG A 178 0.13 -9.32 9.00
C ARG A 178 1.05 -8.21 9.46
N LEU A 179 0.49 -7.11 9.97
CA LEU A 179 1.23 -5.95 10.45
C LEU A 179 0.99 -5.77 11.95
N ARG A 180 2.06 -5.82 12.74
CA ARG A 180 2.02 -5.53 14.18
C ARG A 180 2.26 -4.05 14.40
N TYR A 181 1.31 -3.36 15.01
CA TYR A 181 1.46 -1.96 15.37
C TYR A 181 2.43 -1.78 16.54
N LEU A 182 3.42 -0.91 16.39
CA LEU A 182 4.45 -0.65 17.40
C LEU A 182 4.28 0.69 18.10
N GLY A 183 3.38 1.55 17.64
CA GLY A 183 3.17 2.88 18.18
C GLY A 183 3.46 3.98 17.16
N THR A 184 3.38 5.21 17.66
CA THR A 184 3.63 6.43 16.90
C THR A 184 4.97 7.03 17.29
N PHE A 185 5.76 7.42 16.27
CA PHE A 185 7.12 7.92 16.43
C PHE A 185 7.34 9.15 15.55
N GLU A 186 8.23 10.03 15.96
CA GLU A 186 8.76 11.05 15.07
C GLU A 186 9.95 10.49 14.30
N ILE A 187 9.94 10.73 12.99
CA ILE A 187 11.10 10.41 12.14
C ILE A 187 11.52 11.65 11.35
N LYS A 188 12.80 11.71 11.01
CA LYS A 188 13.35 12.70 10.09
C LYS A 188 13.66 12.00 8.77
N THR A 189 13.20 12.59 7.68
CA THR A 189 13.47 12.15 6.30
C THR A 189 14.07 13.30 5.49
N LYS A 190 14.39 13.07 4.22
CA LYS A 190 14.85 14.14 3.32
C LYS A 190 13.76 15.18 3.04
N VAL A 191 12.47 14.81 3.11
CA VAL A 191 11.36 15.74 2.88
C VAL A 191 10.95 16.51 4.14
N GLY A 192 11.42 16.10 5.31
CA GLY A 192 11.17 16.80 6.58
C GLY A 192 11.05 15.88 7.78
N ARG A 193 10.68 16.48 8.93
CA ARG A 193 10.35 15.74 10.16
C ARG A 193 8.85 15.57 10.26
N MET A 194 8.39 14.36 10.57
CA MET A 194 6.98 14.02 10.62
C MET A 194 6.66 12.98 11.67
N LYS A 195 5.41 12.95 12.12
CA LYS A 195 4.84 11.92 12.98
C LYS A 195 4.48 10.71 12.12
N CYS A 196 4.86 9.50 12.54
CA CYS A 196 4.61 8.29 11.78
C CYS A 196 4.13 7.14 12.66
N LEU A 197 3.25 6.32 12.09
CA LEU A 197 2.83 5.03 12.60
C LEU A 197 3.89 4.00 12.22
N LYS A 198 4.35 3.21 13.17
CA LYS A 198 5.36 2.18 12.97
C LYS A 198 4.72 0.79 13.02
N PHE A 199 5.04 -0.05 12.04
CA PHE A 199 4.58 -1.43 11.97
C PHE A 199 5.72 -2.38 11.64
N ASN A 200 5.65 -3.60 12.19
CA ASN A 200 6.47 -4.73 11.73
C ASN A 200 5.54 -5.74 11.04
N PRO A 201 5.83 -6.17 9.80
CA PRO A 201 5.18 -7.33 9.23
C PRO A 201 5.60 -8.57 10.02
N VAL A 202 4.63 -9.39 10.38
CA VAL A 202 4.90 -10.71 10.95
C VAL A 202 5.12 -11.66 9.78
N THR A 203 6.38 -11.94 9.51
CA THR A 203 6.81 -12.85 8.44
C THR A 203 7.00 -14.25 8.99
N GLU A 204 6.78 -15.28 8.17
CA GLU A 204 7.18 -16.64 8.55
C GLU A 204 8.71 -16.71 8.63
N VAL A 205 9.20 -17.00 9.82
CA VAL A 205 10.64 -17.16 10.11
C VAL A 205 11.17 -18.33 9.27
N GLY A 206 12.25 -18.10 8.53
CA GLY A 206 13.02 -19.17 7.88
C GLY A 206 13.16 -19.08 6.35
N ARG A 207 12.36 -18.28 5.63
CA ARG A 207 12.50 -18.16 4.15
C ARG A 207 13.45 -17.05 3.71
N LEU A 208 13.33 -15.85 4.26
CA LEU A 208 14.15 -14.68 3.92
C LEU A 208 14.58 -13.89 5.15
N PHE A 209 13.88 -14.04 6.27
CA PHE A 209 14.06 -13.27 7.49
C PHE A 209 14.44 -14.18 8.65
N LYS A 210 15.36 -13.73 9.50
CA LYS A 210 15.83 -14.46 10.68
C LYS A 210 14.88 -14.31 11.86
N THR A 211 14.25 -13.14 11.93
CA THR A 211 13.30 -12.79 12.99
C THR A 211 12.05 -12.14 12.39
N GLU A 212 10.97 -12.15 13.17
CA GLU A 212 9.72 -11.46 12.79
C GLU A 212 9.89 -9.94 12.70
N ASP A 213 11.00 -9.38 13.19
CA ASP A 213 11.23 -7.95 13.31
C ASP A 213 12.20 -7.40 12.25
N ASP A 214 12.62 -8.23 11.28
CA ASP A 214 13.62 -7.86 10.27
C ASP A 214 13.13 -6.80 9.26
N VAL A 215 11.82 -6.56 9.20
CA VAL A 215 11.22 -5.51 8.35
C VAL A 215 10.44 -4.53 9.19
N THR A 216 10.58 -3.26 8.88
CA THR A 216 9.80 -2.20 9.55
C THR A 216 9.25 -1.22 8.53
N PHE A 217 7.95 -0.90 8.68
CA PHE A 217 7.25 0.11 7.88
C PHE A 217 6.94 1.35 8.73
N TRP A 218 7.01 2.53 8.11
CA TRP A 218 6.53 3.79 8.66
C TRP A 218 5.58 4.44 7.69
N PHE A 219 4.36 4.74 8.18
CA PHE A 219 3.35 5.52 7.46
C PHE A 219 3.18 6.86 8.16
N THR A 220 2.92 7.95 7.44
CA THR A 220 2.58 9.23 8.08
C THR A 220 1.35 9.08 8.98
N ALA A 221 1.36 9.77 10.13
CA ALA A 221 0.20 9.86 11.01
C ALA A 221 -0.61 11.12 10.67
N ASP A 222 -0.94 11.30 9.40
CA ASP A 222 -1.79 12.33 8.84
C ASP A 222 -2.83 11.70 7.90
N LYS A 223 -3.69 12.49 7.27
CA LYS A 223 -4.77 12.01 6.40
C LYS A 223 -4.30 11.27 5.14
N ASN A 224 -3.02 11.36 4.76
CA ASN A 224 -2.47 10.64 3.62
C ASN A 224 -2.05 9.21 3.97
N PHE A 225 -1.63 8.93 5.22
CA PHE A 225 -1.05 7.65 5.65
C PHE A 225 0.01 7.16 4.65
N LEU A 226 0.87 8.09 4.23
CA LEU A 226 1.85 7.84 3.17
C LEU A 226 2.95 6.91 3.66
N PRO A 227 3.32 5.83 2.94
CA PRO A 227 4.49 5.03 3.29
C PRO A 227 5.75 5.86 3.05
N VAL A 228 6.49 6.17 4.12
CA VAL A 228 7.64 7.11 4.06
C VAL A 228 8.98 6.45 4.30
N ARG A 229 8.98 5.27 4.93
CA ARG A 229 10.20 4.50 5.14
C ARG A 229 9.88 3.02 5.26
N ILE A 230 10.72 2.21 4.62
CA ILE A 230 10.77 0.76 4.81
C ILE A 230 12.23 0.42 5.14
N ARG A 231 12.44 -0.34 6.22
CA ARG A 231 13.75 -0.80 6.65
C ARG A 231 13.77 -2.32 6.66
N PHE A 232 14.78 -2.89 6.05
CA PHE A 232 15.05 -4.32 6.00
C PHE A 232 16.36 -4.60 6.71
N GLU A 233 16.29 -5.27 7.87
CA GLU A 233 17.48 -5.75 8.58
C GLU A 233 18.04 -6.95 7.83
N ILE A 234 19.34 -6.95 7.61
CA ILE A 234 20.07 -8.07 7.04
C ILE A 234 21.18 -8.50 7.99
N PHE A 235 21.94 -9.53 7.62
CA PHE A 235 22.97 -10.10 8.51
C PHE A 235 23.97 -9.04 9.02
N VAL A 236 24.34 -8.08 8.18
CA VAL A 236 25.19 -6.94 8.53
C VAL A 236 24.52 -5.69 8.03
N GLY A 237 24.02 -4.82 8.92
CA GLY A 237 23.38 -3.55 8.58
C GLY A 237 21.93 -3.69 8.12
N ALA A 238 21.45 -2.70 7.37
CA ALA A 238 20.08 -2.66 6.85
C ALA A 238 20.01 -1.94 5.50
N PHE A 239 19.08 -2.36 4.66
CA PHE A 239 18.60 -1.55 3.55
C PHE A 239 17.46 -0.65 4.03
N VAL A 240 17.48 0.60 3.61
CA VAL A 240 16.44 1.58 3.94
C VAL A 240 15.94 2.23 2.66
N ALA A 241 14.67 1.98 2.32
CA ALA A 241 13.94 2.79 1.35
C ALA A 241 13.29 3.95 2.09
N GLU A 242 13.63 5.19 1.72
CA GLU A 242 13.14 6.41 2.39
C GLU A 242 12.65 7.43 1.37
N ILE A 243 11.53 8.07 1.68
CA ILE A 243 10.94 9.14 0.86
C ILE A 243 11.95 10.27 0.61
N VAL A 244 12.06 10.68 -0.66
CA VAL A 244 12.90 11.82 -1.08
C VAL A 244 12.12 12.89 -1.82
N GLY A 245 10.88 12.59 -2.23
CA GLY A 245 9.97 13.51 -2.91
C GLY A 245 8.59 12.90 -3.11
N TYR A 246 7.62 13.75 -3.35
CA TYR A 246 6.22 13.35 -3.61
C TYR A 246 5.52 14.39 -4.47
N GLU A 247 4.48 13.95 -5.17
CA GLU A 247 3.60 14.76 -6.00
C GLU A 247 2.16 14.27 -5.85
N GLY A 248 1.19 15.13 -6.12
CA GLY A 248 -0.22 14.74 -6.26
C GLY A 248 -0.89 14.19 -4.99
N LEU A 249 -0.37 14.49 -3.79
CA LEU A 249 -1.02 14.08 -2.55
C LEU A 249 -2.39 14.74 -2.42
N LYS A 250 -3.38 13.98 -1.96
CA LYS A 250 -4.74 14.49 -1.72
C LYS A 250 -4.78 15.53 -0.61
N TYR A 251 -3.98 15.37 0.43
CA TYR A 251 -3.87 16.30 1.54
C TYR A 251 -2.45 16.83 1.66
N PRO A 252 -2.27 18.06 2.21
CA PRO A 252 -0.93 18.55 2.55
C PRO A 252 -0.24 17.59 3.53
N LEU A 253 1.04 17.30 3.28
CA LEU A 253 1.85 16.50 4.19
C LEU A 253 2.12 17.28 5.49
N GLU A 254 1.82 16.67 6.64
CA GLU A 254 2.01 17.31 7.95
C GLU A 254 3.48 17.21 8.39
N LEU A 255 4.23 18.26 8.08
CA LEU A 255 5.63 18.38 8.50
C LEU A 255 5.71 19.21 9.80
N LYS A 256 6.52 18.75 10.76
CA LYS A 256 6.86 19.55 11.94
C LYS A 256 7.76 20.71 11.54
N LYS A 257 7.43 21.89 12.01
CA LYS A 257 8.29 23.07 11.86
C LYS A 257 9.65 22.77 12.49
N LYS A 258 10.74 23.24 11.86
CA LYS A 258 12.04 23.27 12.51
C LYS A 258 11.89 24.11 13.78
N ASP A 259 12.30 23.57 14.92
CA ASP A 259 12.45 24.39 16.13
C ASP A 259 13.47 25.50 15.78
N THR A 260 12.96 26.75 15.69
CA THR A 260 13.77 27.93 15.33
C THR A 260 14.48 28.47 16.58
N ASN A 261 14.91 27.58 17.49
CA ASN A 261 15.66 27.91 18.69
C ASN A 261 16.94 27.06 18.72
N GLN A 262 17.99 27.55 18.03
CA GLN A 262 19.40 27.44 18.43
C GLN A 262 20.17 28.53 17.72
#